data_da368c58229fa1c4f2bff8b105b0faa9
#
_entry.id   da368c58229fa1c4f2bff8b105b0faa9
#
_cell.length_a   1.000
_cell.length_b   1.000
_cell.length_c   1.000
_cell.angle_alpha   90.00
_cell.angle_beta   90.00
_cell.angle_gamma   90.00
#
_symmetry.space_group_name_H-M   'P 1'
#
loop_
_entity.id
_entity.type
_entity.pdbx_description
1 polymer ?
#
loop_
_entity_poly.entity_id
_entity_poly.type
_entity_poly.pdbx_seq_one_letter_code
_entity_poly.pdbx_strand_id
1 'polypeptide(L)'
;MRFCALLFLSVGLCSAAVSTIHVPNGGIQPQVIEKDGIVHLLYFSGAAEKGELFYVRSRDYGATFSTPLAINTPGSAMAIGNIRGAQLAVGRNGRVHVAWNGAAPVGRIPMLYTRLSDAGTAFEPERNLIHDAWGLDGGGSLAADGDGNVYVFWHAPIPGEKGEQNRRVWIARSTDDGKVFEPERLAFDKPIGACGCCGMKAFADASGIHVLFRSADQLVNRDIWLLSSSNHGRTFEGAQVAHWNVGACVMSSEDIAATPNGLLAAWESEKQTYFGRVEAGRIVKPVAAPGEPKNRKYPVVAANAKGETLFAWTEGTAWKKGGSVEWQVFDKNGHPAAQRGTAPGFPVWSLVAAFAKPNGDFVLVW
;
A
#
# COMPACT_ATOMS: atom_id res chain seq x y z
N MET A 1 47.86 -18.33 -42.70
CA MET A 1 46.61 -18.50 -41.95
C MET A 1 46.63 -17.52 -40.79
N ARG A 2 45.81 -16.45 -40.85
CA ARG A 2 45.64 -15.47 -39.75
C ARG A 2 44.39 -15.86 -38.98
N PHE A 3 44.55 -16.27 -37.73
CA PHE A 3 43.47 -16.50 -36.80
C PHE A 3 42.97 -15.16 -36.27
N CYS A 4 41.72 -14.76 -36.62
CA CYS A 4 41.00 -13.67 -35.97
C CYS A 4 40.36 -14.22 -34.70
N ALA A 5 40.86 -13.83 -33.56
CA ALA A 5 40.23 -14.10 -32.28
C ALA A 5 39.07 -13.11 -32.08
N LEU A 6 37.85 -13.60 -32.17
CA LEU A 6 36.65 -12.84 -31.75
C LEU A 6 36.60 -12.78 -30.22
N LEU A 7 36.87 -11.60 -29.66
CA LEU A 7 36.62 -11.30 -28.26
C LEU A 7 35.11 -11.14 -28.07
N PHE A 8 34.44 -12.11 -27.48
CA PHE A 8 33.07 -11.91 -26.96
C PHE A 8 33.16 -11.08 -25.69
N LEU A 9 32.85 -9.78 -25.80
CA LEU A 9 32.54 -8.96 -24.63
C LEU A 9 31.17 -9.44 -24.08
N SER A 10 31.21 -10.23 -23.03
CA SER A 10 30.02 -10.48 -22.21
C SER A 10 29.69 -9.20 -21.44
N VAL A 11 28.74 -8.41 -21.95
CA VAL A 11 28.10 -7.34 -21.17
C VAL A 11 27.27 -8.05 -20.08
N GLY A 12 27.85 -8.20 -18.92
CA GLY A 12 27.12 -8.65 -17.75
C GLY A 12 26.02 -7.62 -17.47
N LEU A 13 24.76 -7.99 -17.72
CA LEU A 13 23.61 -7.23 -17.26
C LEU A 13 23.67 -7.19 -15.74
N CYS A 14 24.17 -6.06 -15.18
CA CYS A 14 24.14 -5.84 -13.75
C CYS A 14 22.68 -5.63 -13.35
N SER A 15 22.09 -6.60 -12.67
CA SER A 15 20.75 -6.49 -12.07
C SER A 15 20.74 -5.38 -11.02
N ALA A 16 19.63 -4.69 -10.87
CA ALA A 16 19.45 -3.62 -9.91
C ALA A 16 19.79 -4.08 -8.47
N ALA A 17 20.64 -3.34 -7.77
CA ALA A 17 20.95 -3.62 -6.38
C ALA A 17 19.77 -3.29 -5.46
N VAL A 18 19.67 -4.00 -4.34
CA VAL A 18 18.67 -3.74 -3.29
C VAL A 18 19.39 -3.33 -2.02
N SER A 19 19.05 -2.17 -1.50
CA SER A 19 19.51 -1.68 -0.20
C SER A 19 18.34 -1.60 0.79
N THR A 20 18.65 -1.64 2.07
CA THR A 20 17.65 -1.59 3.15
C THR A 20 17.92 -0.40 4.05
N ILE A 21 16.88 0.27 4.50
CA ILE A 21 16.92 1.32 5.51
C ILE A 21 15.84 1.07 6.57
N HIS A 22 16.17 1.37 7.81
CA HIS A 22 15.18 1.34 8.89
C HIS A 22 14.42 2.66 8.97
N VAL A 23 13.17 2.57 9.41
CA VAL A 23 12.33 3.74 9.66
C VAL A 23 13.02 4.64 10.71
N PRO A 24 13.08 5.96 10.49
CA PRO A 24 13.68 6.88 11.46
C PRO A 24 13.07 6.73 12.87
N ASN A 25 13.92 6.90 13.90
CA ASN A 25 13.55 6.87 15.31
C ASN A 25 12.89 5.56 15.79
N GLY A 26 13.13 4.45 15.11
CA GLY A 26 12.51 3.16 15.44
C GLY A 26 11.02 3.11 15.18
N GLY A 27 10.52 3.93 14.27
CA GLY A 27 9.12 3.90 13.81
C GLY A 27 8.76 2.61 13.09
N ILE A 28 7.47 2.39 12.89
CA ILE A 28 6.90 1.23 12.21
C ILE A 28 5.87 1.64 11.15
N GLN A 29 5.41 0.70 10.35
CA GLN A 29 4.40 0.91 9.30
C GLN A 29 4.76 2.01 8.30
N PRO A 30 5.96 1.95 7.67
CA PRO A 30 6.33 2.94 6.67
C PRO A 30 5.38 2.91 5.48
N GLN A 31 5.08 4.10 4.96
CA GLN A 31 4.52 4.32 3.64
C GLN A 31 5.47 5.22 2.88
N VAL A 32 5.87 4.82 1.68
CA VAL A 32 6.84 5.57 0.89
C VAL A 32 6.28 5.87 -0.50
N ILE A 33 6.46 7.09 -0.95
CA ILE A 33 6.26 7.49 -2.33
C ILE A 33 7.49 8.28 -2.78
N GLU A 34 8.14 7.83 -3.84
CA GLU A 34 9.11 8.64 -4.58
C GLU A 34 8.36 9.40 -5.68
N LYS A 35 8.51 10.72 -5.70
CA LYS A 35 7.93 11.57 -6.72
C LYS A 35 8.82 12.79 -6.96
N ASP A 36 9.18 13.04 -8.21
CA ASP A 36 9.96 14.19 -8.65
C ASP A 36 11.29 14.38 -7.89
N GLY A 37 11.99 13.27 -7.61
CA GLY A 37 13.27 13.25 -6.88
C GLY A 37 13.14 13.43 -5.36
N ILE A 38 11.94 13.41 -4.84
CA ILE A 38 11.67 13.49 -3.40
C ILE A 38 11.10 12.17 -2.92
N VAL A 39 11.74 11.57 -1.93
CA VAL A 39 11.18 10.44 -1.18
C VAL A 39 10.36 10.98 -0.01
N HIS A 40 9.06 10.74 -0.06
CA HIS A 40 8.10 11.04 1.00
C HIS A 40 7.95 9.79 1.87
N LEU A 41 8.21 9.89 3.15
CA LEU A 41 8.08 8.79 4.12
C LEU A 41 7.15 9.19 5.25
N LEU A 42 6.12 8.40 5.44
CA LEU A 42 5.20 8.42 6.56
C LEU A 42 5.49 7.21 7.46
N TYR A 43 5.45 7.38 8.78
CA TYR A 43 5.60 6.28 9.72
C TYR A 43 4.85 6.54 11.04
N PHE A 44 4.60 5.47 11.77
CA PHE A 44 4.01 5.48 13.10
C PHE A 44 5.08 5.35 14.18
N SER A 45 4.88 6.02 15.33
CA SER A 45 5.72 5.90 16.52
C SER A 45 4.86 5.90 17.79
N GLY A 46 5.30 5.17 18.80
CA GLY A 46 4.61 5.07 20.08
C GLY A 46 4.00 3.69 20.36
N ALA A 47 3.09 3.62 21.33
CA ALA A 47 2.36 2.40 21.63
C ALA A 47 1.37 2.06 20.51
N ALA A 48 1.31 0.80 20.09
CA ALA A 48 0.51 0.39 18.93
C ALA A 48 -0.98 0.69 19.06
N GLU A 49 -1.49 0.74 20.29
CA GLU A 49 -2.89 1.08 20.61
C GLU A 49 -3.19 2.57 20.45
N LYS A 50 -2.18 3.42 20.67
CA LYS A 50 -2.34 4.86 20.73
C LYS A 50 -0.98 5.55 20.54
N GLY A 51 -0.74 6.13 19.39
CA GLY A 51 0.54 6.74 19.05
C GLY A 51 0.41 7.91 18.08
N GLU A 52 1.51 8.20 17.43
CA GLU A 52 1.70 9.38 16.62
C GLU A 52 2.20 9.02 15.23
N LEU A 53 1.82 9.82 14.26
CA LEU A 53 2.25 9.73 12.87
C LEU A 53 3.23 10.85 12.57
N PHE A 54 4.30 10.50 11.88
CA PHE A 54 5.32 11.43 11.45
C PHE A 54 5.56 11.35 9.96
N TYR A 55 5.84 12.51 9.38
CA TYR A 55 6.24 12.65 7.99
C TYR A 55 7.66 13.22 7.92
N VAL A 56 8.49 12.60 7.09
CA VAL A 56 9.81 13.09 6.69
C VAL A 56 9.96 13.03 5.18
N ARG A 57 10.86 13.81 4.63
CA ARG A 57 11.24 13.78 3.22
C ARG A 57 12.75 13.65 3.04
N SER A 58 13.16 13.00 1.97
CA SER A 58 14.54 12.86 1.57
C SER A 58 14.71 13.37 0.14
N ARG A 59 15.84 14.03 -0.15
CA ARG A 59 16.25 14.48 -1.49
C ARG A 59 17.47 13.71 -2.01
N ASP A 60 17.94 12.75 -1.25
CA ASP A 60 19.11 11.89 -1.52
C ASP A 60 18.74 10.39 -1.42
N TYR A 61 17.46 10.10 -1.77
CA TYR A 61 16.92 8.73 -1.84
C TYR A 61 17.09 7.92 -0.55
N GLY A 62 16.86 8.58 0.59
CA GLY A 62 16.85 7.94 1.90
C GLY A 62 18.20 7.89 2.60
N ALA A 63 19.26 8.54 2.06
CA ALA A 63 20.52 8.67 2.76
C ALA A 63 20.40 9.60 3.98
N THR A 64 19.62 10.70 3.84
CA THR A 64 19.23 11.56 4.94
C THR A 64 17.75 11.93 4.88
N PHE A 65 17.16 12.27 6.02
CA PHE A 65 15.77 12.71 6.12
C PHE A 65 15.66 14.08 6.79
N SER A 66 14.62 14.82 6.44
CA SER A 66 14.28 16.08 7.11
C SER A 66 13.91 15.86 8.57
N THR A 67 13.84 16.95 9.35
CA THR A 67 13.19 16.93 10.66
C THR A 67 11.76 16.41 10.52
N PRO A 68 11.31 15.48 11.41
CA PRO A 68 9.96 14.94 11.37
C PRO A 68 8.90 16.03 11.62
N LEU A 69 7.86 16.02 10.81
CA LEU A 69 6.63 16.79 11.04
C LEU A 69 5.59 15.87 11.66
N ALA A 70 5.05 16.26 12.81
CA ALA A 70 3.90 15.58 13.41
C ALA A 70 2.67 15.78 12.53
N ILE A 71 1.86 14.72 12.35
CA ILE A 71 0.72 14.71 11.44
C ILE A 71 -0.58 14.81 12.21
N ASN A 72 -0.74 14.01 13.25
CA ASN A 72 -1.99 13.83 13.98
C ASN A 72 -1.94 14.49 15.36
N THR A 73 -3.10 14.71 15.96
CA THR A 73 -3.20 15.03 17.38
C THR A 73 -2.57 13.89 18.21
N PRO A 74 -1.73 14.18 19.20
CA PRO A 74 -1.06 13.15 19.99
C PRO A 74 -2.01 12.06 20.47
N GLY A 75 -1.71 10.81 20.12
CA GLY A 75 -2.48 9.63 20.51
C GLY A 75 -3.76 9.41 19.71
N SER A 76 -4.01 10.08 18.58
CA SER A 76 -5.17 9.81 17.72
C SER A 76 -4.93 8.71 16.66
N ALA A 77 -3.74 8.12 16.58
CA ALA A 77 -3.42 7.06 15.64
C ALA A 77 -3.21 5.71 16.32
N MET A 78 -3.41 4.61 15.57
CA MET A 78 -3.14 3.24 16.02
C MET A 78 -2.42 2.44 14.94
N ALA A 79 -1.65 1.43 15.35
CA ALA A 79 -0.87 0.55 14.48
C ALA A 79 -1.18 -0.95 14.67
N ILE A 80 -2.13 -1.29 15.55
CA ILE A 80 -2.46 -2.69 15.85
C ILE A 80 -2.92 -3.43 14.58
N GLY A 81 -2.39 -4.62 14.36
CA GLY A 81 -2.82 -5.53 13.31
C GLY A 81 -2.23 -5.21 11.94
N ASN A 82 -1.23 -4.34 11.82
CA ASN A 82 -0.52 -3.93 10.59
C ASN A 82 -1.39 -3.16 9.57
N ILE A 83 -2.70 -3.16 9.69
CA ILE A 83 -3.63 -2.68 8.66
C ILE A 83 -4.39 -1.42 9.08
N ARG A 84 -4.20 -0.95 10.31
CA ARG A 84 -4.84 0.26 10.85
C ARG A 84 -3.97 1.51 10.75
N GLY A 85 -2.74 1.35 10.26
CA GLY A 85 -1.79 2.43 10.06
C GLY A 85 -2.21 3.42 8.99
N ALA A 86 -1.48 4.52 8.95
CA ALA A 86 -1.75 5.60 8.03
C ALA A 86 -1.36 5.23 6.58
N GLN A 87 -2.06 5.85 5.66
CA GLN A 87 -1.83 5.77 4.23
C GLN A 87 -1.37 7.12 3.71
N LEU A 88 -0.45 7.10 2.76
CA LEU A 88 0.18 8.27 2.13
C LEU A 88 -0.22 8.38 0.66
N ALA A 89 -0.54 9.59 0.22
CA ALA A 89 -0.63 9.92 -1.20
C ALA A 89 0.04 11.26 -1.49
N VAL A 90 0.59 11.41 -2.69
CA VAL A 90 1.20 12.66 -3.16
C VAL A 90 0.46 13.12 -4.42
N GLY A 91 -0.36 14.14 -4.26
CA GLY A 91 -1.24 14.68 -5.29
C GLY A 91 -0.62 15.79 -6.13
N ARG A 92 -1.47 16.73 -6.55
CA ARG A 92 -1.12 17.88 -7.36
C ARG A 92 -0.06 18.75 -6.67
N ASN A 93 0.92 19.21 -7.44
CA ASN A 93 2.01 20.07 -6.96
C ASN A 93 2.82 19.48 -5.78
N GLY A 94 2.89 18.13 -5.68
CA GLY A 94 3.60 17.46 -4.58
C GLY A 94 2.90 17.58 -3.23
N ARG A 95 1.60 17.89 -3.19
CA ARG A 95 0.80 17.93 -1.97
C ARG A 95 0.76 16.55 -1.32
N VAL A 96 1.14 16.50 -0.06
CA VAL A 96 1.06 15.30 0.77
C VAL A 96 -0.28 15.21 1.44
N HIS A 97 -0.95 14.06 1.29
CA HIS A 97 -2.21 13.70 1.91
C HIS A 97 -1.99 12.48 2.79
N VAL A 98 -2.65 12.43 3.95
CA VAL A 98 -2.57 11.32 4.89
C VAL A 98 -3.96 10.96 5.40
N ALA A 99 -4.27 9.66 5.41
CA ALA A 99 -5.50 9.14 6.03
C ALA A 99 -5.16 7.94 6.92
N TRP A 100 -5.88 7.76 8.03
CA TRP A 100 -5.64 6.67 8.98
C TRP A 100 -6.88 6.31 9.79
N ASN A 101 -6.86 5.12 10.35
CA ASN A 101 -7.85 4.71 11.33
C ASN A 101 -7.53 5.36 12.68
N GLY A 102 -8.41 6.20 13.18
CA GLY A 102 -8.21 6.88 14.47
C GLY A 102 -8.25 5.91 15.66
N ALA A 103 -7.55 6.27 16.73
CA ALA A 103 -7.53 5.51 17.97
C ALA A 103 -8.84 5.72 18.74
N ALA A 104 -9.81 4.83 18.55
CA ALA A 104 -11.12 4.85 19.19
C ALA A 104 -11.65 3.42 19.42
N PRO A 105 -12.65 3.23 20.30
CA PRO A 105 -13.28 1.93 20.51
C PRO A 105 -13.85 1.35 19.21
N VAL A 106 -13.83 0.02 19.08
CA VAL A 106 -14.44 -0.72 17.98
C VAL A 106 -15.89 -0.27 17.76
N GLY A 107 -16.27 -0.05 16.50
CA GLY A 107 -17.57 0.45 16.09
C GLY A 107 -17.68 1.98 16.08
N ARG A 108 -16.67 2.69 16.59
CA ARG A 108 -16.58 4.17 16.55
C ARG A 108 -15.23 4.66 16.02
N ILE A 109 -14.45 3.79 15.39
CA ILE A 109 -13.16 4.13 14.78
C ILE A 109 -13.43 5.11 13.64
N PRO A 110 -12.89 6.35 13.68
CA PRO A 110 -13.04 7.31 12.60
C PRO A 110 -12.05 7.02 11.47
N MET A 111 -12.41 7.40 10.25
CA MET A 111 -11.45 7.55 9.15
C MET A 111 -10.95 8.99 9.17
N LEU A 112 -9.78 9.20 9.73
CA LEU A 112 -9.16 10.51 9.86
C LEU A 112 -8.37 10.86 8.60
N TYR A 113 -8.33 12.14 8.28
CA TYR A 113 -7.62 12.69 7.14
C TYR A 113 -7.01 14.04 7.47
N THR A 114 -5.84 14.29 6.90
CA THR A 114 -5.20 15.62 6.85
C THR A 114 -4.39 15.76 5.56
N ARG A 115 -3.91 16.97 5.31
CA ARG A 115 -2.98 17.27 4.22
C ARG A 115 -1.91 18.26 4.68
N LEU A 116 -0.77 18.23 4.01
CA LEU A 116 0.29 19.20 4.26
C LEU A 116 -0.20 20.59 3.86
N SER A 117 0.04 21.60 4.70
CA SER A 117 -0.35 22.99 4.46
C SER A 117 0.32 23.57 3.19
N ASP A 118 -0.20 24.67 2.68
CA ASP A 118 0.37 25.32 1.49
C ASP A 118 1.82 25.79 1.72
N ALA A 119 2.17 26.14 2.96
CA ALA A 119 3.54 26.48 3.34
C ALA A 119 4.49 25.26 3.41
N GLY A 120 3.97 24.04 3.43
CA GLY A 120 4.78 22.81 3.50
C GLY A 120 5.52 22.61 4.83
N THR A 121 5.08 23.28 5.91
CA THR A 121 5.75 23.30 7.21
C THR A 121 4.98 22.61 8.32
N ALA A 122 3.70 22.32 8.13
CA ALA A 122 2.83 21.66 9.09
C ALA A 122 1.66 20.99 8.36
N PHE A 123 1.06 19.99 8.97
CA PHE A 123 -0.21 19.42 8.53
C PHE A 123 -1.39 20.27 9.02
N GLU A 124 -2.46 20.32 8.24
CA GLU A 124 -3.72 20.94 8.65
C GLU A 124 -4.38 20.12 9.79
N PRO A 125 -5.32 20.68 10.57
CA PRO A 125 -6.04 19.92 11.57
C PRO A 125 -6.70 18.65 10.97
N GLU A 126 -6.56 17.54 11.69
CA GLU A 126 -7.21 16.28 11.29
C GLU A 126 -8.74 16.38 11.35
N ARG A 127 -9.42 15.65 10.46
CA ARG A 127 -10.88 15.61 10.42
C ARG A 127 -11.37 14.20 10.11
N ASN A 128 -12.49 13.83 10.69
CA ASN A 128 -13.14 12.58 10.39
C ASN A 128 -13.94 12.71 9.09
N LEU A 129 -13.83 11.72 8.20
CA LEU A 129 -14.55 11.67 6.92
C LEU A 129 -15.82 10.83 6.98
N ILE A 130 -16.06 10.08 8.06
CA ILE A 130 -17.26 9.23 8.19
C ILE A 130 -18.45 10.08 8.65
N HIS A 131 -19.52 10.06 7.89
CA HIS A 131 -20.84 10.59 8.24
C HIS A 131 -21.77 9.47 8.72
N ASP A 132 -22.05 8.49 7.86
CA ASP A 132 -23.04 7.43 8.10
C ASP A 132 -22.41 6.01 8.07
N ALA A 133 -21.33 5.80 7.32
CA ALA A 133 -20.70 4.50 7.13
C ALA A 133 -19.77 4.11 8.29
N TRP A 134 -20.31 4.07 9.48
CA TRP A 134 -19.61 3.66 10.70
C TRP A 134 -19.41 2.14 10.78
N GLY A 135 -18.49 1.71 11.63
CA GLY A 135 -18.18 0.29 11.82
C GLY A 135 -16.89 -0.14 11.10
N LEU A 136 -16.04 0.86 10.75
CA LEU A 136 -14.67 0.62 10.35
C LEU A 136 -13.97 -0.23 11.44
N ASP A 137 -13.24 -1.25 11.02
CA ASP A 137 -12.41 -2.09 11.91
C ASP A 137 -10.93 -1.90 11.60
N GLY A 138 -10.58 -2.04 10.34
CA GLY A 138 -9.24 -1.80 9.81
C GLY A 138 -9.30 -1.58 8.30
N GLY A 139 -8.16 -1.38 7.66
CA GLY A 139 -8.06 -1.36 6.21
C GLY A 139 -8.70 -0.15 5.53
N GLY A 140 -8.21 1.04 5.83
CA GLY A 140 -8.43 2.21 4.99
C GLY A 140 -7.36 2.35 3.92
N SER A 141 -7.62 3.13 2.87
CA SER A 141 -6.63 3.52 1.88
C SER A 141 -6.88 4.90 1.31
N LEU A 142 -5.84 5.47 0.71
CA LEU A 142 -5.83 6.83 0.18
C LEU A 142 -5.14 6.84 -1.18
N ALA A 143 -5.73 7.57 -2.13
CA ALA A 143 -5.09 7.88 -3.41
C ALA A 143 -5.31 9.34 -3.79
N ALA A 144 -4.40 9.92 -4.56
CA ALA A 144 -4.53 11.26 -5.12
C ALA A 144 -3.95 11.29 -6.53
N ASP A 145 -4.59 12.02 -7.43
CA ASP A 145 -4.10 12.23 -8.80
C ASP A 145 -3.41 13.60 -8.99
N GLY A 146 -2.91 13.83 -10.20
CA GLY A 146 -2.26 15.10 -10.57
C GLY A 146 -3.21 16.28 -10.73
N ASP A 147 -4.52 16.05 -10.83
CA ASP A 147 -5.54 17.08 -11.09
C ASP A 147 -6.14 17.66 -9.80
N GLY A 148 -5.71 17.15 -8.64
CA GLY A 148 -6.17 17.58 -7.33
C GLY A 148 -7.39 16.82 -6.83
N ASN A 149 -7.70 15.68 -7.41
CA ASN A 149 -8.67 14.78 -6.81
C ASN A 149 -8.00 13.93 -5.74
N VAL A 150 -8.72 13.72 -4.63
CA VAL A 150 -8.29 12.89 -3.50
C VAL A 150 -9.42 11.92 -3.17
N TYR A 151 -9.05 10.67 -2.96
CA TYR A 151 -9.96 9.55 -2.77
C TYR A 151 -9.56 8.80 -1.51
N VAL A 152 -10.47 8.74 -0.53
CA VAL A 152 -10.27 7.97 0.70
C VAL A 152 -11.26 6.82 0.72
N PHE A 153 -10.74 5.61 0.92
CA PHE A 153 -11.53 4.38 0.93
C PHE A 153 -11.48 3.73 2.30
N TRP A 154 -12.56 3.09 2.69
CA TRP A 154 -12.62 2.21 3.85
C TRP A 154 -13.74 1.18 3.67
N HIS A 155 -13.77 0.17 4.52
CA HIS A 155 -14.89 -0.75 4.57
C HIS A 155 -15.70 -0.54 5.85
N ALA A 156 -17.02 -0.57 5.72
CA ALA A 156 -17.95 -0.53 6.82
C ALA A 156 -19.23 -1.31 6.44
N PRO A 157 -19.98 -1.82 7.41
CA PRO A 157 -21.31 -2.38 7.14
C PRO A 157 -22.23 -1.36 6.49
N ILE A 158 -23.22 -1.82 5.75
CA ILE A 158 -24.38 -1.00 5.38
C ILE A 158 -25.05 -0.51 6.67
N PRO A 159 -25.49 0.76 6.76
CA PRO A 159 -26.15 1.28 7.94
C PRO A 159 -27.29 0.39 8.42
N GLY A 160 -27.26 -0.01 9.70
CA GLY A 160 -28.20 -0.95 10.31
C GLY A 160 -27.79 -2.41 10.25
N GLU A 161 -26.82 -2.78 9.45
CA GLU A 161 -26.30 -4.13 9.35
C GLU A 161 -25.04 -4.35 10.21
N LYS A 162 -24.67 -5.62 10.43
CA LYS A 162 -23.49 -6.01 11.20
C LYS A 162 -22.78 -7.21 10.53
N GLY A 163 -21.48 -7.38 10.88
CA GLY A 163 -20.68 -8.49 10.40
C GLY A 163 -19.91 -8.19 9.11
N GLU A 164 -18.85 -8.94 8.87
CA GLU A 164 -17.93 -8.72 7.75
C GLU A 164 -18.59 -8.97 6.38
N GLN A 165 -19.52 -9.93 6.31
CA GLN A 165 -20.25 -10.25 5.08
C GLN A 165 -21.14 -9.08 4.61
N ASN A 166 -21.53 -8.21 5.52
CA ASN A 166 -22.37 -7.03 5.24
C ASN A 166 -21.55 -5.74 5.04
N ARG A 167 -20.23 -5.81 5.17
CA ARG A 167 -19.37 -4.69 4.82
C ARG A 167 -19.32 -4.45 3.32
N ARG A 168 -19.14 -3.19 2.94
CA ARG A 168 -18.90 -2.74 1.57
C ARG A 168 -17.68 -1.83 1.56
N VAL A 169 -17.12 -1.63 0.40
CA VAL A 169 -16.10 -0.59 0.19
C VAL A 169 -16.80 0.75 -0.02
N TRP A 170 -16.47 1.71 0.83
CA TRP A 170 -16.95 3.09 0.79
C TRP A 170 -15.87 4.02 0.26
N ILE A 171 -16.27 5.16 -0.30
CA ILE A 171 -15.38 6.20 -0.81
C ILE A 171 -15.88 7.59 -0.38
N ALA A 172 -14.99 8.41 0.18
CA ALA A 172 -15.10 9.85 0.24
C ALA A 172 -14.21 10.47 -0.82
N ARG A 173 -14.71 11.45 -1.55
CA ARG A 173 -14.02 12.07 -2.68
C ARG A 173 -13.91 13.59 -2.49
N SER A 174 -12.74 14.14 -2.82
CA SER A 174 -12.51 15.58 -2.96
C SER A 174 -12.04 15.89 -4.38
N THR A 175 -12.44 17.03 -4.92
CA THR A 175 -11.99 17.55 -6.23
C THR A 175 -11.23 18.86 -6.11
N ASP A 176 -10.92 19.31 -4.90
CA ASP A 176 -10.28 20.58 -4.57
C ASP A 176 -9.02 20.42 -3.71
N ASP A 177 -8.24 19.37 -4.01
CA ASP A 177 -6.95 19.07 -3.35
C ASP A 177 -7.14 18.70 -1.87
N GLY A 178 -8.25 18.02 -1.55
CA GLY A 178 -8.59 17.57 -0.20
C GLY A 178 -9.10 18.66 0.74
N LYS A 179 -9.51 19.84 0.24
CA LYS A 179 -10.08 20.89 1.10
C LYS A 179 -11.46 20.51 1.61
N VAL A 180 -12.31 20.03 0.72
CA VAL A 180 -13.66 19.56 1.02
C VAL A 180 -13.85 18.15 0.48
N PHE A 181 -14.49 17.29 1.22
CA PHE A 181 -14.93 15.97 0.77
C PHE A 181 -16.44 15.93 0.59
N GLU A 182 -16.87 15.26 -0.48
CA GLU A 182 -18.27 14.85 -0.61
C GLU A 182 -18.58 13.83 0.49
N PRO A 183 -19.85 13.76 0.99
CA PRO A 183 -20.27 12.67 1.85
C PRO A 183 -19.91 11.32 1.22
N GLU A 184 -19.53 10.36 2.06
CA GLU A 184 -19.15 9.04 1.58
C GLU A 184 -20.32 8.31 0.91
N ARG A 185 -19.99 7.47 -0.03
CA ARG A 185 -20.92 6.59 -0.75
C ARG A 185 -20.30 5.23 -1.01
N LEU A 186 -21.12 4.29 -1.39
CA LEU A 186 -20.64 2.98 -1.84
C LEU A 186 -19.76 3.14 -3.10
N ALA A 187 -18.52 2.65 -3.02
CA ALA A 187 -17.67 2.47 -4.20
C ALA A 187 -18.10 1.22 -4.98
N PHE A 188 -18.52 0.16 -4.26
CA PHE A 188 -18.93 -1.10 -4.85
C PHE A 188 -20.00 -1.75 -3.96
N ASP A 189 -21.18 -2.01 -4.52
CA ASP A 189 -22.35 -2.47 -3.78
C ASP A 189 -22.62 -3.98 -3.85
N LYS A 190 -21.78 -4.73 -4.61
CA LYS A 190 -21.89 -6.19 -4.68
C LYS A 190 -21.75 -6.81 -3.29
N PRO A 191 -22.64 -7.74 -2.90
CA PRO A 191 -22.71 -8.28 -1.55
C PRO A 191 -21.66 -9.38 -1.30
N ILE A 192 -20.39 -9.05 -1.46
CA ILE A 192 -19.25 -9.96 -1.25
C ILE A 192 -18.52 -9.73 0.07
N GLY A 193 -19.02 -8.84 0.91
CA GLY A 193 -18.37 -8.47 2.16
C GLY A 193 -17.02 -7.78 1.98
N ALA A 194 -16.41 -7.41 3.10
CA ALA A 194 -15.02 -6.96 3.15
C ALA A 194 -14.36 -7.39 4.46
N CYS A 195 -13.18 -7.96 4.37
CA CYS A 195 -12.44 -8.50 5.51
C CYS A 195 -11.94 -7.37 6.42
N GLY A 196 -12.40 -7.36 7.67
CA GLY A 196 -12.05 -6.31 8.63
C GLY A 196 -10.63 -6.37 9.14
N CYS A 197 -9.97 -7.51 9.03
CA CYS A 197 -8.61 -7.71 9.51
C CYS A 197 -7.55 -7.66 8.39
N CYS A 198 -7.93 -7.24 7.17
CA CYS A 198 -7.03 -7.08 6.04
C CYS A 198 -6.92 -5.63 5.62
N GLY A 199 -5.77 -5.24 5.08
CA GLY A 199 -5.57 -3.95 4.44
C GLY A 199 -6.39 -3.80 3.17
N MET A 200 -6.33 -2.63 2.58
CA MET A 200 -6.68 -2.36 1.20
C MET A 200 -5.66 -1.38 0.62
N LYS A 201 -5.52 -1.36 -0.69
CA LYS A 201 -4.61 -0.43 -1.37
C LYS A 201 -5.32 0.25 -2.51
N ALA A 202 -5.35 1.58 -2.45
CA ALA A 202 -5.81 2.44 -3.53
C ALA A 202 -4.64 3.07 -4.27
N PHE A 203 -4.81 3.29 -5.56
CA PHE A 203 -3.92 4.02 -6.45
C PHE A 203 -4.76 4.85 -7.42
N ALA A 204 -4.30 6.06 -7.74
CA ALA A 204 -4.95 6.93 -8.73
C ALA A 204 -3.90 7.66 -9.57
N ASP A 205 -4.16 7.75 -10.86
CA ASP A 205 -3.45 8.60 -11.81
C ASP A 205 -4.40 9.08 -12.92
N ALA A 206 -3.85 9.66 -13.98
CA ALA A 206 -4.63 10.13 -15.12
C ALA A 206 -5.39 9.00 -15.87
N SER A 207 -5.00 7.74 -15.70
CA SER A 207 -5.67 6.58 -16.33
C SER A 207 -6.88 6.10 -15.56
N GLY A 208 -6.99 6.44 -14.28
CA GLY A 208 -8.09 6.05 -13.43
C GLY A 208 -7.71 5.74 -11.98
N ILE A 209 -8.64 5.07 -11.30
CA ILE A 209 -8.49 4.68 -9.90
C ILE A 209 -8.57 3.15 -9.83
N HIS A 210 -7.69 2.57 -9.03
CA HIS A 210 -7.66 1.14 -8.74
C HIS A 210 -7.63 0.91 -7.24
N VAL A 211 -8.42 -0.07 -6.76
CA VAL A 211 -8.46 -0.45 -5.34
C VAL A 211 -8.42 -1.96 -5.20
N LEU A 212 -7.40 -2.46 -4.53
CA LEU A 212 -7.34 -3.86 -4.10
C LEU A 212 -7.91 -3.99 -2.69
N PHE A 213 -8.73 -5.01 -2.49
CA PHE A 213 -9.24 -5.36 -1.17
C PHE A 213 -9.57 -6.85 -1.09
N ARG A 214 -9.72 -7.34 0.13
CA ARG A 214 -10.12 -8.73 0.42
C ARG A 214 -11.59 -8.80 0.78
N SER A 215 -12.33 -9.71 0.14
CA SER A 215 -13.74 -9.99 0.45
C SER A 215 -13.92 -10.72 1.78
N ALA A 216 -15.17 -10.87 2.21
CA ALA A 216 -15.57 -11.68 3.34
C ALA A 216 -16.91 -12.37 3.06
N ASP A 217 -17.10 -12.81 1.82
CA ASP A 217 -18.33 -13.45 1.37
C ASP A 217 -18.59 -14.74 2.16
N GLN A 218 -19.80 -14.87 2.68
CA GLN A 218 -20.22 -15.99 3.54
C GLN A 218 -19.28 -16.28 4.73
N LEU A 219 -18.44 -15.30 5.13
CA LEU A 219 -17.42 -15.39 6.17
C LEU A 219 -16.27 -16.39 5.88
N VAL A 220 -16.28 -17.07 4.76
CA VAL A 220 -15.28 -18.08 4.38
C VAL A 220 -14.55 -17.76 3.09
N ASN A 221 -15.15 -17.03 2.15
CA ASN A 221 -14.50 -16.63 0.92
C ASN A 221 -13.71 -15.34 1.16
N ARG A 222 -12.39 -15.47 1.16
CA ARG A 222 -11.42 -14.38 1.39
C ARG A 222 -10.72 -14.00 0.08
N ASP A 223 -11.52 -13.78 -0.94
CA ASP A 223 -11.06 -13.51 -2.29
C ASP A 223 -10.41 -12.11 -2.41
N ILE A 224 -9.44 -11.98 -3.28
CA ILE A 224 -8.90 -10.67 -3.67
C ILE A 224 -9.73 -10.13 -4.83
N TRP A 225 -10.12 -8.88 -4.70
CA TRP A 225 -10.86 -8.12 -5.71
C TRP A 225 -10.13 -6.85 -6.09
N LEU A 226 -10.13 -6.53 -7.38
CA LEU A 226 -9.70 -5.25 -7.94
C LEU A 226 -10.93 -4.46 -8.36
N LEU A 227 -11.10 -3.27 -7.80
CA LEU A 227 -12.04 -2.27 -8.28
C LEU A 227 -11.31 -1.31 -9.20
N SER A 228 -11.95 -0.90 -10.28
CA SER A 228 -11.42 0.07 -11.25
C SER A 228 -12.46 1.10 -11.63
N SER A 229 -12.04 2.37 -11.74
CA SER A 229 -12.87 3.49 -12.18
C SER A 229 -12.11 4.36 -13.17
N SER A 230 -12.73 4.66 -14.32
CA SER A 230 -12.21 5.59 -15.34
C SER A 230 -12.92 6.95 -15.33
N ASN A 231 -13.80 7.21 -14.35
CA ASN A 231 -14.63 8.41 -14.28
C ASN A 231 -14.49 9.16 -12.94
N HIS A 232 -13.25 9.24 -12.43
CA HIS A 232 -12.90 9.92 -11.18
C HIS A 232 -13.67 9.38 -9.98
N GLY A 233 -13.83 8.05 -9.90
CA GLY A 233 -14.46 7.38 -8.78
C GLY A 233 -15.97 7.53 -8.71
N ARG A 234 -16.66 7.96 -9.77
CA ARG A 234 -18.13 8.05 -9.79
C ARG A 234 -18.77 6.66 -9.81
N THR A 235 -18.18 5.74 -10.54
CA THR A 235 -18.59 4.33 -10.57
C THR A 235 -17.35 3.43 -10.59
N PHE A 236 -17.50 2.22 -10.10
CA PHE A 236 -16.44 1.21 -10.12
C PHE A 236 -16.95 -0.10 -10.73
N GLU A 237 -16.08 -0.72 -11.49
CA GLU A 237 -16.22 -2.10 -11.90
C GLU A 237 -15.31 -2.98 -11.02
N GLY A 238 -15.78 -4.18 -10.66
CA GLY A 238 -15.03 -5.11 -9.81
C GLY A 238 -14.68 -6.40 -10.54
N ALA A 239 -13.43 -6.79 -10.49
CA ALA A 239 -12.93 -8.08 -10.98
C ALA A 239 -12.32 -8.90 -9.84
N GLN A 240 -12.70 -10.19 -9.75
CA GLN A 240 -12.07 -11.14 -8.84
C GLN A 240 -10.67 -11.49 -9.36
N VAL A 241 -9.68 -11.37 -8.50
CA VAL A 241 -8.25 -11.60 -8.81
C VAL A 241 -7.83 -13.00 -8.39
N ALA A 242 -8.19 -13.39 -7.17
CA ALA A 242 -7.86 -14.70 -6.61
C ALA A 242 -9.00 -15.17 -5.72
N HIS A 243 -9.27 -16.48 -5.76
CA HIS A 243 -10.22 -17.14 -4.88
C HIS A 243 -9.47 -17.79 -3.72
N TRP A 244 -10.02 -17.64 -2.51
CA TRP A 244 -9.51 -18.37 -1.35
C TRP A 244 -10.62 -18.66 -0.35
N ASN A 245 -11.01 -19.92 -0.26
CA ASN A 245 -11.96 -20.38 0.75
C ASN A 245 -11.21 -20.73 2.04
N VAL A 246 -11.30 -19.85 3.03
CA VAL A 246 -10.67 -20.05 4.34
C VAL A 246 -11.53 -19.46 5.46
N GLY A 247 -11.97 -20.29 6.39
CA GLY A 247 -12.74 -19.86 7.57
C GLY A 247 -11.87 -19.23 8.66
N ALA A 248 -10.94 -18.35 8.30
CA ALA A 248 -10.00 -17.74 9.23
C ALA A 248 -9.68 -16.28 8.87
N CYS A 249 -9.17 -15.54 9.86
CA CYS A 249 -8.66 -14.21 9.69
C CYS A 249 -7.28 -14.25 9.02
N VAL A 250 -7.16 -13.76 7.79
CA VAL A 250 -5.92 -13.82 7.01
C VAL A 250 -4.88 -12.81 7.52
N MET A 251 -5.29 -11.61 7.87
CA MET A 251 -4.43 -10.51 8.35
C MET A 251 -3.26 -10.23 7.39
N SER A 252 -3.56 -9.75 6.21
CA SER A 252 -2.59 -9.37 5.21
C SER A 252 -2.95 -8.02 4.59
N SER A 253 -2.09 -7.49 3.75
CA SER A 253 -2.30 -6.27 2.98
C SER A 253 -2.03 -6.51 1.50
N GLU A 254 -2.40 -5.55 0.69
CA GLU A 254 -2.19 -5.50 -0.75
C GLU A 254 -1.31 -4.29 -1.10
N ASP A 255 -0.75 -4.27 -2.31
CA ASP A 255 -0.01 -3.13 -2.85
C ASP A 255 -0.32 -2.89 -4.33
N ILE A 256 -0.22 -1.62 -4.75
CA ILE A 256 -0.29 -1.19 -6.16
C ILE A 256 0.82 -0.17 -6.38
N ALA A 257 1.62 -0.38 -7.41
CA ALA A 257 2.70 0.52 -7.78
C ALA A 257 2.65 0.89 -9.26
N ALA A 258 2.97 2.14 -9.57
CA ALA A 258 3.19 2.60 -10.94
C ALA A 258 4.49 2.01 -11.51
N THR A 259 4.48 1.75 -12.81
CA THR A 259 5.64 1.33 -13.59
C THR A 259 5.73 2.17 -14.86
N PRO A 260 6.86 2.17 -15.58
CA PRO A 260 6.93 2.84 -16.88
C PRO A 260 5.88 2.37 -17.91
N ASN A 261 5.32 1.16 -17.72
CA ASN A 261 4.41 0.51 -18.67
C ASN A 261 3.03 0.20 -18.07
N GLY A 262 2.56 0.97 -17.10
CA GLY A 262 1.27 0.78 -16.42
C GLY A 262 1.42 0.48 -14.93
N LEU A 263 0.58 -0.39 -14.38
CA LEU A 263 0.53 -0.68 -12.96
C LEU A 263 0.88 -2.14 -12.66
N LEU A 264 1.50 -2.37 -11.52
CA LEU A 264 1.60 -3.65 -10.86
C LEU A 264 0.73 -3.67 -9.61
N ALA A 265 0.12 -4.81 -9.35
CA ALA A 265 -0.60 -5.11 -8.13
C ALA A 265 0.06 -6.28 -7.41
N ALA A 266 0.06 -6.28 -6.07
CA ALA A 266 0.55 -7.37 -5.26
C ALA A 266 -0.46 -7.76 -4.19
N TRP A 267 -0.57 -9.07 -3.93
CA TRP A 267 -1.54 -9.61 -2.97
C TRP A 267 -1.03 -10.91 -2.36
N GLU A 268 -1.66 -11.32 -1.28
CA GLU A 268 -1.49 -12.64 -0.68
C GLU A 268 -2.73 -13.49 -0.93
N SER A 269 -2.55 -14.74 -1.28
CA SER A 269 -3.60 -15.76 -1.34
C SER A 269 -3.00 -17.11 -1.01
N GLU A 270 -3.73 -17.95 -0.26
CA GLU A 270 -3.29 -19.30 0.12
C GLU A 270 -1.91 -19.35 0.80
N LYS A 271 -1.62 -18.34 1.65
CA LYS A 271 -0.35 -18.17 2.37
C LYS A 271 0.86 -17.90 1.46
N GLN A 272 0.63 -17.63 0.19
CA GLN A 272 1.61 -17.24 -0.81
C GLN A 272 1.36 -15.81 -1.27
N THR A 273 2.42 -15.09 -1.64
CA THR A 273 2.33 -13.74 -2.20
C THR A 273 2.56 -13.75 -3.71
N TYR A 274 1.83 -12.90 -4.39
CA TYR A 274 1.84 -12.77 -5.85
C TYR A 274 1.94 -11.30 -6.25
N PHE A 275 2.46 -11.06 -7.45
CA PHE A 275 2.27 -9.79 -8.14
C PHE A 275 1.86 -10.04 -9.59
N GLY A 276 1.23 -9.05 -10.22
CA GLY A 276 0.82 -9.13 -11.62
C GLY A 276 0.54 -7.74 -12.20
N ARG A 277 0.42 -7.66 -13.52
CA ARG A 277 0.10 -6.40 -14.22
C ARG A 277 -1.38 -6.10 -14.13
N VAL A 278 -1.72 -4.83 -14.00
CA VAL A 278 -3.09 -4.35 -14.14
C VAL A 278 -3.32 -3.92 -15.58
N GLU A 279 -4.20 -4.60 -16.28
CA GLU A 279 -4.57 -4.33 -17.68
C GLU A 279 -6.09 -4.32 -17.81
N ALA A 280 -6.66 -3.23 -18.33
CA ALA A 280 -8.11 -3.09 -18.52
C ALA A 280 -8.96 -3.47 -17.30
N GLY A 281 -8.56 -3.04 -16.09
CA GLY A 281 -9.27 -3.32 -14.85
C GLY A 281 -9.17 -4.77 -14.34
N ARG A 282 -8.21 -5.54 -14.85
CA ARG A 282 -7.94 -6.92 -14.43
C ARG A 282 -6.47 -7.10 -14.11
N ILE A 283 -6.16 -8.10 -13.29
CA ILE A 283 -4.77 -8.51 -13.08
C ILE A 283 -4.46 -9.68 -14.01
N VAL A 284 -3.37 -9.53 -14.76
CA VAL A 284 -2.90 -10.53 -15.73
C VAL A 284 -1.49 -10.98 -15.37
N LYS A 285 -1.12 -12.19 -15.85
CA LYS A 285 0.22 -12.78 -15.68
C LYS A 285 0.71 -12.76 -14.22
N PRO A 286 -0.03 -13.35 -13.28
CA PRO A 286 0.40 -13.42 -11.90
C PRO A 286 1.71 -14.21 -11.75
N VAL A 287 2.64 -13.66 -10.97
CA VAL A 287 3.93 -14.26 -10.64
C VAL A 287 3.95 -14.50 -9.14
N ALA A 288 4.20 -15.73 -8.72
CA ALA A 288 4.35 -16.08 -7.32
C ALA A 288 5.74 -15.71 -6.79
N ALA A 289 5.84 -15.37 -5.51
CA ALA A 289 7.12 -15.29 -4.84
C ALA A 289 7.86 -16.65 -4.92
N PRO A 290 9.16 -16.67 -5.25
CA PRO A 290 9.91 -17.90 -5.48
C PRO A 290 10.03 -18.76 -4.21
N GLY A 291 10.15 -20.08 -4.40
CA GLY A 291 10.29 -21.06 -3.33
C GLY A 291 8.96 -21.42 -2.63
N GLU A 292 9.05 -22.32 -1.66
CA GLU A 292 7.89 -22.82 -0.92
C GLU A 292 7.22 -21.73 -0.05
N PRO A 293 5.89 -21.67 -0.01
CA PRO A 293 5.19 -20.70 0.82
C PRO A 293 5.39 -21.01 2.31
N LYS A 294 5.83 -19.99 3.07
CA LYS A 294 6.06 -20.09 4.52
C LYS A 294 5.22 -19.08 5.30
N ASN A 295 3.92 -19.06 5.04
CA ASN A 295 3.00 -18.07 5.62
C ASN A 295 3.45 -16.64 5.27
N ARG A 296 3.55 -16.37 3.97
CA ARG A 296 3.97 -15.10 3.38
C ARG A 296 2.86 -14.07 3.46
N LYS A 297 3.21 -12.82 3.80
CA LYS A 297 2.25 -11.73 3.99
C LYS A 297 2.82 -10.39 3.59
N TYR A 298 1.96 -9.38 3.56
CA TYR A 298 2.32 -7.97 3.36
C TYR A 298 3.21 -7.75 2.14
N PRO A 299 2.78 -8.18 0.95
CA PRO A 299 3.55 -8.01 -0.27
C PRO A 299 3.68 -6.53 -0.65
N VAL A 300 4.82 -6.18 -1.22
CA VAL A 300 5.13 -4.86 -1.75
C VAL A 300 5.82 -4.99 -3.09
N VAL A 301 5.47 -4.12 -4.04
CA VAL A 301 6.11 -4.02 -5.35
C VAL A 301 6.64 -2.62 -5.62
N ALA A 302 7.79 -2.56 -6.28
CA ALA A 302 8.32 -1.33 -6.87
C ALA A 302 8.92 -1.63 -8.24
N ALA A 303 8.82 -0.70 -9.18
CA ALA A 303 9.44 -0.85 -10.50
C ALA A 303 10.43 0.29 -10.75
N ASN A 304 11.53 -0.01 -11.45
CA ASN A 304 12.48 1.00 -11.88
C ASN A 304 12.27 1.39 -13.35
N ALA A 305 12.99 2.43 -13.80
CA ALA A 305 12.90 2.93 -15.17
C ALA A 305 13.35 1.92 -16.23
N LYS A 306 14.10 0.86 -15.86
CA LYS A 306 14.51 -0.23 -16.74
C LYS A 306 13.42 -1.28 -16.94
N GLY A 307 12.31 -1.18 -16.19
CA GLY A 307 11.22 -2.14 -16.17
C GLY A 307 11.49 -3.36 -15.29
N GLU A 308 12.56 -3.35 -14.48
CA GLU A 308 12.79 -4.36 -13.45
C GLU A 308 11.82 -4.13 -12.29
N THR A 309 11.41 -5.22 -11.63
CA THR A 309 10.47 -5.21 -10.51
C THR A 309 11.15 -5.76 -9.26
N LEU A 310 11.17 -4.98 -8.19
CA LEU A 310 11.41 -5.49 -6.85
C LEU A 310 10.08 -6.01 -6.30
N PHE A 311 10.06 -7.25 -5.87
CA PHE A 311 8.95 -7.85 -5.13
C PHE A 311 9.45 -8.28 -3.76
N ALA A 312 8.83 -7.74 -2.70
CA ALA A 312 9.17 -8.04 -1.32
C ALA A 312 7.93 -8.48 -0.54
N TRP A 313 8.15 -9.31 0.50
CA TRP A 313 7.11 -9.83 1.39
C TRP A 313 7.68 -10.12 2.78
N THR A 314 6.82 -10.41 3.74
CA THR A 314 7.27 -10.88 5.05
C THR A 314 7.05 -12.38 5.21
N GLU A 315 7.93 -13.05 5.96
CA GLU A 315 7.77 -14.44 6.39
C GLU A 315 7.78 -14.55 7.92
N GLY A 316 7.02 -15.50 8.45
CA GLY A 316 6.97 -15.79 9.87
C GLY A 316 6.21 -14.80 10.74
N THR A 317 5.63 -13.74 10.14
CA THR A 317 4.81 -12.75 10.84
C THR A 317 3.45 -13.35 11.25
N ALA A 318 2.96 -12.93 12.42
CA ALA A 318 1.64 -13.32 12.95
C ALA A 318 1.15 -12.24 13.93
N TRP A 319 -0.02 -12.45 14.53
CA TRP A 319 -0.53 -11.56 15.57
C TRP A 319 0.49 -11.40 16.71
N LYS A 320 0.88 -10.17 17.01
CA LYS A 320 1.93 -9.80 17.97
C LYS A 320 3.29 -10.46 17.71
N LYS A 321 3.60 -10.81 16.48
CA LYS A 321 4.86 -11.46 16.13
C LYS A 321 5.47 -10.79 14.89
N GLY A 322 6.72 -10.38 14.98
CA GLY A 322 7.56 -10.00 13.87
C GLY A 322 8.04 -11.20 13.05
N GLY A 323 8.97 -10.98 12.14
CA GLY A 323 9.47 -12.03 11.25
C GLY A 323 10.72 -11.59 10.50
N SER A 324 10.79 -11.94 9.22
CA SER A 324 11.79 -11.46 8.27
C SER A 324 11.14 -10.77 7.07
N VAL A 325 11.92 -9.95 6.39
CA VAL A 325 11.60 -9.43 5.06
C VAL A 325 12.36 -10.26 4.04
N GLU A 326 11.67 -10.72 3.03
CA GLU A 326 12.22 -11.45 1.90
C GLU A 326 12.01 -10.63 0.63
N TRP A 327 12.92 -10.73 -0.36
CA TRP A 327 12.73 -10.08 -1.64
C TRP A 327 13.39 -10.82 -2.80
N GLN A 328 12.87 -10.55 -3.99
CA GLN A 328 13.39 -10.98 -5.27
C GLN A 328 13.25 -9.84 -6.29
N VAL A 329 14.29 -9.57 -7.06
CA VAL A 329 14.19 -8.71 -8.23
C VAL A 329 13.83 -9.57 -9.44
N PHE A 330 12.92 -9.07 -10.27
CA PHE A 330 12.53 -9.68 -11.54
C PHE A 330 12.94 -8.76 -12.69
N ASP A 331 13.33 -9.35 -13.81
CA ASP A 331 13.62 -8.61 -15.04
C ASP A 331 12.32 -8.05 -15.67
N LYS A 332 12.46 -7.26 -16.72
CA LYS A 332 11.31 -6.66 -17.45
C LYS A 332 10.33 -7.68 -18.06
N ASN A 333 10.74 -8.94 -18.17
CA ASN A 333 9.90 -10.02 -18.68
C ASN A 333 9.23 -10.84 -17.57
N GLY A 334 9.52 -10.51 -16.30
CA GLY A 334 9.00 -11.22 -15.13
C GLY A 334 9.80 -12.47 -14.74
N HIS A 335 11.03 -12.63 -15.23
CA HIS A 335 11.91 -13.72 -14.80
C HIS A 335 12.72 -13.29 -13.57
N PRO A 336 12.94 -14.19 -12.58
CA PRO A 336 13.78 -13.89 -11.44
C PRO A 336 15.21 -13.53 -11.87
N ALA A 337 15.70 -12.36 -11.40
CA ALA A 337 17.08 -11.94 -11.55
C ALA A 337 17.97 -12.50 -10.42
N ALA A 338 19.27 -12.27 -10.48
CA ALA A 338 20.21 -12.75 -9.48
C ALA A 338 20.01 -12.11 -8.08
N GLN A 339 19.48 -10.90 -8.03
CA GLN A 339 19.30 -10.14 -6.79
C GLN A 339 18.07 -10.64 -6.01
N ARG A 340 18.37 -11.29 -4.89
CA ARG A 340 17.42 -11.74 -3.89
C ARG A 340 18.03 -11.61 -2.50
N GLY A 341 17.22 -11.57 -1.47
CA GLY A 341 17.76 -11.52 -0.12
C GLY A 341 16.71 -11.71 0.95
N THR A 342 17.18 -11.72 2.19
CA THR A 342 16.39 -11.79 3.41
C THR A 342 17.00 -10.86 4.45
N ALA A 343 16.15 -10.24 5.28
CA ALA A 343 16.58 -9.47 6.43
C ALA A 343 15.74 -9.88 7.65
N PRO A 344 16.37 -10.40 8.72
CA PRO A 344 15.68 -10.78 9.95
C PRO A 344 15.36 -9.55 10.80
N GLY A 345 14.54 -9.74 11.84
CA GLY A 345 14.25 -8.70 12.82
C GLY A 345 13.14 -7.74 12.42
N PHE A 346 12.26 -8.16 11.50
CA PHE A 346 11.09 -7.38 11.12
C PHE A 346 10.18 -7.12 12.34
N PRO A 347 9.85 -5.84 12.64
CA PRO A 347 9.14 -5.48 13.87
C PRO A 347 7.70 -6.01 13.92
N VAL A 348 7.21 -6.19 15.15
CA VAL A 348 5.77 -6.44 15.40
C VAL A 348 4.96 -5.23 14.93
N TRP A 349 3.82 -5.49 14.30
CA TRP A 349 2.90 -4.46 13.78
C TRP A 349 3.46 -3.58 12.66
N SER A 350 4.62 -3.92 12.05
CA SER A 350 5.19 -3.15 10.95
C SER A 350 4.71 -3.62 9.58
N LEU A 351 5.01 -2.81 8.57
CA LEU A 351 4.87 -3.07 7.14
C LEU A 351 6.22 -2.84 6.46
N VAL A 352 6.34 -3.31 5.22
CA VAL A 352 7.45 -3.00 4.32
C VAL A 352 6.99 -1.96 3.33
N ALA A 353 7.86 -1.02 2.97
CA ALA A 353 7.67 -0.14 1.83
C ALA A 353 8.88 -0.22 0.90
N ALA A 354 8.71 0.15 -0.37
CA ALA A 354 9.77 0.08 -1.36
C ALA A 354 9.70 1.24 -2.36
N PHE A 355 10.86 1.65 -2.88
CA PHE A 355 10.95 2.57 -4.01
C PHE A 355 12.19 2.30 -4.85
N ALA A 356 12.23 2.84 -6.07
CA ALA A 356 13.37 2.77 -6.96
C ALA A 356 14.15 4.09 -6.96
N LYS A 357 15.48 4.00 -7.11
CA LYS A 357 16.38 5.14 -7.35
C LYS A 357 16.53 5.42 -8.85
N PRO A 358 16.94 6.61 -9.27
CA PRO A 358 17.15 6.94 -10.70
C PRO A 358 18.18 6.05 -11.40
N ASN A 359 19.19 5.54 -10.67
CA ASN A 359 20.18 4.62 -11.24
C ASN A 359 19.60 3.21 -11.48
N GLY A 360 18.38 2.97 -11.05
CA GLY A 360 17.65 1.70 -11.17
C GLY A 360 17.73 0.81 -9.94
N ASP A 361 18.53 1.14 -8.92
CA ASP A 361 18.58 0.38 -7.68
C ASP A 361 17.30 0.55 -6.86
N PHE A 362 17.03 -0.40 -5.98
CA PHE A 362 15.86 -0.39 -5.11
C PHE A 362 16.23 -0.15 -3.65
N VAL A 363 15.29 0.41 -2.92
CA VAL A 363 15.37 0.59 -1.47
C VAL A 363 14.14 -0.05 -0.82
N LEU A 364 14.37 -0.88 0.18
CA LEU A 364 13.37 -1.39 1.12
C LEU A 364 13.43 -0.60 2.42
N VAL A 365 12.26 -0.26 2.97
CA VAL A 365 12.11 0.50 4.21
C VAL A 365 11.23 -0.30 5.17
N TRP A 366 11.67 -0.57 6.39
CA TRP A 366 10.86 -1.17 7.47
C TRP A 366 11.32 -0.79 8.87
#